data_9923e7fba92b178c0d0e9f3aba5d50a2
#
_entry.id   9923e7fba92b178c0d0e9f3aba5d50a2
#
_cell.length_a   1.000
_cell.length_b   1.000
_cell.length_c   1.000
_cell.angle_alpha   90.00
_cell.angle_beta   90.00
_cell.angle_gamma   90.00
#
_symmetry.space_group_name_H-M   'P 1'
#
loop_
_entity.id
_entity.type
_entity.pdbx_description
1 polymer ?
#
loop_
_entity_poly.entity_id
_entity_poly.type
_entity_poly.pdbx_seq_one_letter_code
_entity_poly.pdbx_strand_id
1 'polypeptide(L)'
;MTDKILEVRGLTKTYGGVKKRGAKKADPTLDVLKGIDLDIYRGDVVCLIGPSGCGKSTFLRCLNRLETPTSGSIKFEGVEVNETHIDAVRQKMGMVFQHFNVFPHMTVGENITMAPVLLGKKKQNEAVEMAKELLNKVGLSSKYDEYPQRLSGGQKQRLAIVRALAMEPDVMLFDEPTSALDPEMVGEVLNVIKSLVKDGMTTVIVTHEMGFAREVSDRVFFMDDGILAEKGSPDEIFSHPQNPRTKEFLSKVLY
;
A
#
# COMPACT_ATOMS: atom_id res chain seq x y z
N MET A 1 -20.62 -15.97 -4.13
CA MET A 1 -19.54 -15.57 -5.07
C MET A 1 -18.72 -14.54 -4.35
N THR A 2 -17.41 -14.81 -4.14
CA THR A 2 -16.50 -13.84 -3.51
C THR A 2 -16.38 -12.63 -4.44
N ASP A 3 -16.68 -11.43 -3.93
CA ASP A 3 -16.71 -10.17 -4.68
C ASP A 3 -15.27 -9.73 -4.97
N LYS A 4 -14.89 -9.76 -6.26
CA LYS A 4 -13.56 -9.31 -6.69
C LYS A 4 -13.50 -7.79 -6.65
N ILE A 5 -12.57 -7.26 -5.86
CA ILE A 5 -12.37 -5.83 -5.74
C ILE A 5 -11.25 -5.33 -6.68
N LEU A 6 -10.20 -6.14 -6.88
CA LEU A 6 -9.12 -5.84 -7.82
C LEU A 6 -8.85 -7.04 -8.73
N GLU A 7 -8.76 -6.76 -10.04
CA GLU A 7 -8.35 -7.72 -11.06
C GLU A 7 -7.14 -7.16 -11.81
N VAL A 8 -6.06 -7.92 -11.87
CA VAL A 8 -4.83 -7.55 -12.60
C VAL A 8 -4.54 -8.62 -13.63
N ARG A 9 -4.30 -8.23 -14.89
CA ARG A 9 -4.03 -9.15 -16.00
C ARG A 9 -2.86 -8.67 -16.82
N GLY A 10 -1.86 -9.54 -16.96
CA GLY A 10 -0.67 -9.36 -17.79
C GLY A 10 0.09 -8.06 -17.50
N LEU A 11 0.12 -7.60 -16.25
CA LEU A 11 0.66 -6.30 -15.88
C LEU A 11 2.17 -6.25 -16.08
N THR A 12 2.64 -5.31 -16.92
CA THR A 12 4.07 -5.06 -17.13
C THR A 12 4.44 -3.63 -16.81
N LYS A 13 5.68 -3.42 -16.40
CA LYS A 13 6.28 -2.09 -16.26
C LYS A 13 7.74 -2.11 -16.66
N THR A 14 8.05 -1.28 -17.66
CA THR A 14 9.40 -1.03 -18.16
C THR A 14 9.74 0.44 -17.94
N TYR A 15 10.91 0.73 -17.39
CA TYR A 15 11.48 2.07 -17.28
C TYR A 15 12.58 2.27 -18.32
N GLY A 16 12.83 3.52 -18.71
CA GLY A 16 13.86 3.87 -19.67
C GLY A 16 13.35 3.82 -21.11
N GLY A 17 14.25 3.62 -22.07
CA GLY A 17 13.93 3.61 -23.50
C GLY A 17 13.66 5.01 -24.12
N VAL A 18 13.67 6.05 -23.31
CA VAL A 18 13.41 7.42 -23.79
C VAL A 18 14.66 8.02 -24.42
N LYS A 19 14.57 8.41 -25.69
CA LYS A 19 15.66 9.10 -26.36
C LYS A 19 15.63 10.59 -25.98
N LYS A 20 16.57 11.04 -25.15
CA LYS A 20 16.73 12.47 -24.84
C LYS A 20 17.03 13.26 -26.12
N ARG A 21 16.46 14.46 -26.25
CA ARG A 21 16.68 15.33 -27.41
C ARG A 21 18.18 15.62 -27.58
N GLY A 22 18.76 15.16 -28.70
CA GLY A 22 20.21 15.27 -28.99
C GLY A 22 21.06 14.05 -28.61
N ALA A 23 20.52 13.04 -27.92
CA ALA A 23 21.27 11.82 -27.60
C ALA A 23 21.37 10.87 -28.79
N LYS A 24 22.57 10.26 -28.98
CA LYS A 24 22.80 9.28 -30.06
C LYS A 24 22.10 7.94 -29.81
N LYS A 25 21.85 7.58 -28.55
CA LYS A 25 21.17 6.33 -28.14
C LYS A 25 20.06 6.64 -27.13
N ALA A 26 19.03 5.78 -27.10
CA ALA A 26 18.05 5.78 -26.02
C ALA A 26 18.67 5.28 -24.72
N ASP A 27 18.11 5.70 -23.57
CA ASP A 27 18.53 5.16 -22.26
C ASP A 27 18.25 3.64 -22.23
N PRO A 28 19.03 2.83 -21.51
CA PRO A 28 18.77 1.41 -21.36
C PRO A 28 17.40 1.19 -20.73
N THR A 29 16.73 0.12 -21.15
CA THR A 29 15.44 -0.29 -20.58
C THR A 29 15.64 -1.20 -19.38
N LEU A 30 14.75 -1.07 -18.39
CA LEU A 30 14.69 -1.94 -17.21
C LEU A 30 13.25 -2.47 -17.05
N ASP A 31 13.07 -3.78 -17.27
CA ASP A 31 11.80 -4.45 -17.06
C ASP A 31 11.65 -4.79 -15.58
N VAL A 32 10.72 -4.09 -14.91
CA VAL A 32 10.49 -4.22 -13.47
C VAL A 32 9.30 -5.12 -13.15
N LEU A 33 8.25 -5.08 -13.97
CA LEU A 33 7.12 -6.02 -13.89
C LEU A 33 7.01 -6.77 -15.22
N LYS A 34 6.87 -8.11 -15.12
CA LYS A 34 7.02 -9.01 -16.28
C LYS A 34 5.77 -9.88 -16.52
N GLY A 35 4.57 -9.29 -16.44
CA GLY A 35 3.31 -9.98 -16.69
C GLY A 35 2.70 -10.58 -15.42
N ILE A 36 2.19 -9.71 -14.54
CA ILE A 36 1.56 -10.11 -13.28
C ILE A 36 0.07 -10.32 -13.47
N ASP A 37 -0.43 -11.48 -13.01
CA ASP A 37 -1.83 -11.84 -12.95
C ASP A 37 -2.24 -12.16 -11.52
N LEU A 38 -3.25 -11.42 -11.01
CA LEU A 38 -3.84 -11.72 -9.69
C LEU A 38 -5.26 -11.17 -9.55
N ASP A 39 -6.00 -11.75 -8.62
CA ASP A 39 -7.30 -11.26 -8.14
C ASP A 39 -7.22 -11.03 -6.64
N ILE A 40 -7.83 -9.92 -6.16
CA ILE A 40 -8.02 -9.61 -4.74
C ILE A 40 -9.53 -9.50 -4.52
N TYR A 41 -10.00 -10.12 -3.46
CA TYR A 41 -11.41 -10.13 -3.10
C TYR A 41 -11.68 -9.17 -1.94
N ARG A 42 -12.92 -8.72 -1.83
CA ARG A 42 -13.33 -7.82 -0.73
C ARG A 42 -13.13 -8.52 0.63
N GLY A 43 -12.47 -7.83 1.53
CA GLY A 43 -12.07 -8.35 2.84
C GLY A 43 -10.76 -9.12 2.85
N ASP A 44 -10.14 -9.41 1.69
CA ASP A 44 -8.82 -10.09 1.66
C ASP A 44 -7.72 -9.23 2.28
N VAL A 45 -6.85 -9.87 3.01
CA VAL A 45 -5.56 -9.33 3.46
C VAL A 45 -4.45 -10.02 2.69
N VAL A 46 -3.86 -9.30 1.77
CA VAL A 46 -2.78 -9.80 0.90
C VAL A 46 -1.46 -9.19 1.31
N CYS A 47 -0.48 -10.01 1.67
CA CYS A 47 0.89 -9.58 1.88
C CYS A 47 1.76 -9.91 0.66
N LEU A 48 2.50 -8.92 0.16
CA LEU A 48 3.47 -9.05 -0.92
C LEU A 48 4.88 -9.00 -0.33
N ILE A 49 5.62 -10.09 -0.41
CA ILE A 49 6.97 -10.25 0.12
C ILE A 49 7.96 -10.55 -1.01
N GLY A 50 9.25 -10.41 -0.74
CA GLY A 50 10.32 -10.70 -1.70
C GLY A 50 11.53 -9.77 -1.57
N PRO A 51 12.62 -10.01 -2.30
CA PRO A 51 13.85 -9.24 -2.20
C PRO A 51 13.64 -7.75 -2.54
N SER A 52 14.55 -6.89 -2.05
CA SER A 52 14.56 -5.48 -2.44
C SER A 52 14.79 -5.33 -3.94
N GLY A 53 14.07 -4.39 -4.57
CA GLY A 53 14.19 -4.13 -6.01
C GLY A 53 13.45 -5.11 -6.94
N CYS A 54 12.76 -6.14 -6.43
CA CYS A 54 12.01 -7.08 -7.29
C CYS A 54 10.71 -6.54 -7.88
N GLY A 55 10.33 -5.28 -7.57
CA GLY A 55 9.16 -4.62 -8.18
C GLY A 55 7.92 -4.46 -7.29
N LYS A 56 7.95 -4.86 -6.00
CA LYS A 56 6.78 -4.81 -5.08
C LYS A 56 6.12 -3.43 -5.00
N SER A 57 6.90 -2.39 -4.70
CA SER A 57 6.40 -1.01 -4.61
C SER A 57 5.92 -0.49 -5.97
N THR A 58 6.59 -0.87 -7.07
CA THR A 58 6.15 -0.54 -8.42
C THR A 58 4.80 -1.17 -8.73
N PHE A 59 4.63 -2.45 -8.40
CA PHE A 59 3.36 -3.15 -8.55
C PHE A 59 2.25 -2.44 -7.75
N LEU A 60 2.48 -2.16 -6.46
CA LEU A 60 1.51 -1.50 -5.60
C LEU A 60 1.10 -0.12 -6.16
N ARG A 61 2.07 0.66 -6.66
CA ARG A 61 1.84 1.97 -7.27
C ARG A 61 1.15 1.90 -8.64
N CYS A 62 1.25 0.78 -9.33
CA CYS A 62 0.45 0.55 -10.55
C CYS A 62 -1.03 0.37 -10.23
N LEU A 63 -1.40 -0.24 -9.09
CA LEU A 63 -2.80 -0.49 -8.72
C LEU A 63 -3.63 0.80 -8.66
N ASN A 64 -3.05 1.89 -8.16
CA ASN A 64 -3.69 3.22 -8.10
C ASN A 64 -3.17 4.19 -9.16
N ARG A 65 -2.44 3.67 -10.17
CA ARG A 65 -1.88 4.43 -11.29
C ARG A 65 -0.99 5.62 -10.88
N LEU A 66 -0.34 5.55 -9.70
CA LEU A 66 0.81 6.43 -9.41
C LEU A 66 1.99 6.12 -10.31
N GLU A 67 2.12 4.84 -10.72
CA GLU A 67 2.97 4.38 -11.80
C GLU A 67 2.08 3.90 -12.94
N THR A 68 2.24 4.48 -14.13
CA THR A 68 1.50 4.01 -15.31
C THR A 68 2.09 2.70 -15.80
N PRO A 69 1.31 1.62 -15.90
CA PRO A 69 1.76 0.36 -16.50
C PRO A 69 2.24 0.55 -17.95
N THR A 70 3.18 -0.28 -18.38
CA THR A 70 3.59 -0.32 -19.80
C THR A 70 2.57 -1.10 -20.62
N SER A 71 2.06 -2.21 -20.09
CA SER A 71 0.96 -2.98 -20.67
C SER A 71 0.20 -3.76 -19.61
N GLY A 72 -0.85 -4.47 -20.02
CA GLY A 72 -1.76 -5.18 -19.15
C GLY A 72 -2.95 -4.32 -18.72
N SER A 73 -3.80 -4.87 -17.87
CA SER A 73 -5.00 -4.18 -17.38
C SER A 73 -5.16 -4.34 -15.88
N ILE A 74 -5.72 -3.31 -15.25
CA ILE A 74 -6.13 -3.31 -13.84
C ILE A 74 -7.58 -2.89 -13.80
N LYS A 75 -8.43 -3.65 -13.11
CA LYS A 75 -9.81 -3.27 -12.81
C LYS A 75 -10.00 -3.16 -11.33
N PHE A 76 -10.69 -2.12 -10.90
CA PHE A 76 -11.13 -1.89 -9.55
C PHE A 76 -12.67 -1.89 -9.54
N GLU A 77 -13.29 -2.79 -8.78
CA GLU A 77 -14.76 -3.01 -8.78
C GLU A 77 -15.35 -3.15 -10.19
N GLY A 78 -14.64 -3.87 -11.07
CA GLY A 78 -15.02 -4.06 -12.47
C GLY A 78 -14.73 -2.87 -13.40
N VAL A 79 -14.36 -1.70 -12.86
CA VAL A 79 -14.02 -0.50 -13.62
C VAL A 79 -12.53 -0.48 -13.96
N GLU A 80 -12.18 -0.25 -15.22
CA GLU A 80 -10.78 -0.17 -15.64
C GLU A 80 -10.07 1.06 -15.06
N VAL A 81 -8.89 0.83 -14.46
CA VAL A 81 -8.04 1.87 -13.87
C VAL A 81 -7.24 2.54 -14.98
N ASN A 82 -7.82 3.57 -15.58
CA ASN A 82 -7.25 4.37 -16.66
C ASN A 82 -7.34 5.87 -16.36
N GLU A 83 -6.90 6.72 -17.28
CA GLU A 83 -6.88 8.18 -17.09
C GLU A 83 -8.27 8.79 -16.87
N THR A 84 -9.30 8.18 -17.42
CA THR A 84 -10.69 8.66 -17.28
C THR A 84 -11.28 8.38 -15.90
N HIS A 85 -10.93 7.24 -15.28
CA HIS A 85 -11.55 6.76 -14.04
C HIS A 85 -10.67 6.92 -12.79
N ILE A 86 -9.41 7.33 -12.98
CA ILE A 86 -8.41 7.29 -11.90
C ILE A 86 -8.78 8.14 -10.69
N ASP A 87 -9.40 9.28 -10.87
CA ASP A 87 -9.77 10.15 -9.75
C ASP A 87 -10.87 9.53 -8.88
N ALA A 88 -11.84 8.85 -9.51
CA ALA A 88 -12.87 8.10 -8.79
C ALA A 88 -12.28 6.88 -8.05
N VAL A 89 -11.35 6.16 -8.71
CA VAL A 89 -10.64 5.02 -8.11
C VAL A 89 -9.81 5.45 -6.90
N ARG A 90 -9.03 6.52 -7.02
CA ARG A 90 -8.18 7.03 -5.91
C ARG A 90 -8.97 7.50 -4.69
N GLN A 91 -10.22 7.93 -4.88
CA GLN A 91 -11.09 8.29 -3.75
C GLN A 91 -11.54 7.08 -2.93
N LYS A 92 -11.48 5.88 -3.51
CA LYS A 92 -11.86 4.60 -2.88
C LYS A 92 -10.66 3.73 -2.52
N MET A 93 -9.46 4.17 -2.85
CA MET A 93 -8.23 3.40 -2.66
C MET A 93 -7.24 4.23 -1.83
N GLY A 94 -7.14 3.94 -0.55
CA GLY A 94 -6.18 4.59 0.35
C GLY A 94 -4.76 4.06 0.10
N MET A 95 -3.76 4.93 0.21
CA MET A 95 -2.36 4.52 0.11
C MET A 95 -1.51 5.15 1.20
N VAL A 96 -0.73 4.30 1.85
CA VAL A 96 0.26 4.66 2.88
C VAL A 96 1.64 4.30 2.36
N PHE A 97 2.55 5.26 2.37
CA PHE A 97 3.89 5.16 1.81
C PHE A 97 4.93 4.87 2.89
N GLN A 98 6.09 4.41 2.48
CA GLN A 98 7.29 4.25 3.31
C GLN A 98 7.69 5.57 4.00
N HIS A 99 7.66 6.69 3.27
CA HIS A 99 7.84 8.03 3.81
C HIS A 99 6.45 8.62 4.07
N PHE A 100 6.20 9.08 5.25
CA PHE A 100 4.90 9.46 5.82
C PHE A 100 3.99 10.32 4.90
N ASN A 101 4.56 11.14 4.02
CA ASN A 101 3.88 12.01 3.04
C ASN A 101 2.77 12.88 3.65
N VAL A 102 2.94 13.32 4.90
CA VAL A 102 2.05 14.27 5.57
C VAL A 102 2.38 15.69 5.18
N PHE A 103 1.40 16.59 5.19
CA PHE A 103 1.60 18.00 4.85
C PHE A 103 2.21 18.74 6.05
N PRO A 104 3.49 19.16 5.99
CA PRO A 104 4.21 19.69 7.15
C PRO A 104 3.74 21.08 7.59
N HIS A 105 3.04 21.80 6.71
CA HIS A 105 2.51 23.16 6.94
C HIS A 105 1.06 23.18 7.42
N MET A 106 0.45 22.01 7.60
CA MET A 106 -0.90 21.83 8.11
C MET A 106 -0.85 21.11 9.46
N THR A 107 -1.78 21.42 10.35
CA THR A 107 -1.95 20.68 11.61
C THR A 107 -2.33 19.22 11.35
N VAL A 108 -2.28 18.39 12.38
CA VAL A 108 -2.74 16.99 12.32
C VAL A 108 -4.20 16.91 11.90
N GLY A 109 -5.06 17.74 12.50
CA GLY A 109 -6.48 17.83 12.16
C GLY A 109 -6.71 18.24 10.70
N GLU A 110 -6.01 19.26 10.23
CA GLU A 110 -6.12 19.74 8.84
C GLU A 110 -5.63 18.68 7.84
N ASN A 111 -4.56 17.95 8.14
CA ASN A 111 -4.11 16.83 7.31
C ASN A 111 -5.19 15.77 7.08
N ILE A 112 -6.05 15.53 8.08
CA ILE A 112 -7.12 14.52 8.02
C ILE A 112 -8.36 15.08 7.32
N THR A 113 -8.76 16.31 7.67
CA THR A 113 -10.05 16.87 7.25
C THR A 113 -10.05 17.46 5.85
N MET A 114 -8.89 17.88 5.34
CA MET A 114 -8.77 18.61 4.07
C MET A 114 -9.38 17.86 2.89
N ALA A 115 -8.98 16.61 2.66
CA ALA A 115 -9.41 15.88 1.47
C ALA A 115 -10.92 15.55 1.48
N PRO A 116 -11.51 15.03 2.57
CA PRO A 116 -12.96 14.78 2.65
C PRO A 116 -13.80 16.06 2.42
N VAL A 117 -13.35 17.20 2.95
CA VAL A 117 -14.06 18.48 2.79
C VAL A 117 -13.90 19.02 1.37
N LEU A 118 -12.66 19.06 0.86
CA LEU A 118 -12.38 19.57 -0.49
C LEU A 118 -13.13 18.80 -1.59
N LEU A 119 -13.27 17.49 -1.41
CA LEU A 119 -13.98 16.62 -2.35
C LEU A 119 -15.49 16.55 -2.08
N GLY A 120 -16.00 17.30 -1.13
CA GLY A 120 -17.43 17.38 -0.83
C GLY A 120 -18.03 16.11 -0.20
N LYS A 121 -17.18 15.20 0.29
CA LYS A 121 -17.64 13.97 0.97
C LYS A 121 -18.23 14.25 2.36
N LYS A 122 -17.68 15.25 3.05
CA LYS A 122 -18.12 15.65 4.41
C LYS A 122 -18.13 17.17 4.54
N LYS A 123 -19.05 17.67 5.36
CA LYS A 123 -19.02 19.06 5.82
C LYS A 123 -17.90 19.24 6.83
N GLN A 124 -17.43 20.48 7.02
CA GLN A 124 -16.31 20.79 7.92
C GLN A 124 -16.50 20.23 9.34
N ASN A 125 -17.68 20.40 9.94
CA ASN A 125 -17.95 19.89 11.30
C ASN A 125 -17.93 18.36 11.35
N GLU A 126 -18.49 17.68 10.36
CA GLU A 126 -18.50 16.21 10.26
C GLU A 126 -17.08 15.67 10.09
N ALA A 127 -16.26 16.35 9.29
CA ALA A 127 -14.86 15.99 9.08
C ALA A 127 -14.03 16.17 10.37
N VAL A 128 -14.30 17.20 11.15
CA VAL A 128 -13.64 17.42 12.46
C VAL A 128 -13.96 16.31 13.45
N GLU A 129 -15.24 15.93 13.59
CA GLU A 129 -15.61 14.84 14.51
C GLU A 129 -15.03 13.49 14.04
N MET A 130 -15.13 13.18 12.76
CA MET A 130 -14.48 12.00 12.18
C MET A 130 -12.97 11.99 12.46
N ALA A 131 -12.29 13.13 12.28
CA ALA A 131 -10.84 13.21 12.51
C ALA A 131 -10.48 12.93 13.97
N LYS A 132 -11.27 13.43 14.93
CA LYS A 132 -11.09 13.16 16.37
C LYS A 132 -11.30 11.67 16.69
N GLU A 133 -12.32 11.03 16.12
CA GLU A 133 -12.57 9.60 16.27
C GLU A 133 -11.42 8.76 15.73
N LEU A 134 -10.94 9.07 14.52
CA LEU A 134 -9.82 8.37 13.89
C LEU A 134 -8.52 8.54 14.68
N LEU A 135 -8.25 9.77 15.19
CA LEU A 135 -7.08 10.04 16.03
C LEU A 135 -7.15 9.27 17.36
N ASN A 136 -8.35 9.13 17.93
CA ASN A 136 -8.55 8.32 19.13
C ASN A 136 -8.20 6.85 18.89
N LYS A 137 -8.62 6.27 17.76
CA LYS A 137 -8.31 4.88 17.38
C LYS A 137 -6.81 4.61 17.29
N VAL A 138 -6.00 5.60 16.92
CA VAL A 138 -4.53 5.45 16.76
C VAL A 138 -3.71 6.07 17.90
N GLY A 139 -4.37 6.48 19.00
CA GLY A 139 -3.71 7.05 20.19
C GLY A 139 -3.08 8.43 19.96
N LEU A 140 -3.67 9.26 19.09
CA LEU A 140 -3.19 10.61 18.78
C LEU A 140 -4.19 11.71 19.11
N SER A 141 -5.17 11.46 19.98
CA SER A 141 -6.24 12.42 20.32
C SER A 141 -5.72 13.79 20.78
N SER A 142 -4.64 13.81 21.58
CA SER A 142 -4.03 15.03 22.10
C SER A 142 -3.22 15.81 21.05
N LYS A 143 -3.11 15.31 19.82
CA LYS A 143 -2.24 15.88 18.78
C LYS A 143 -2.99 16.63 17.67
N TYR A 144 -4.31 16.79 17.79
CA TYR A 144 -5.17 17.38 16.75
C TYR A 144 -4.65 18.73 16.23
N ASP A 145 -4.26 19.64 17.14
CA ASP A 145 -3.80 21.00 16.81
C ASP A 145 -2.28 21.11 16.62
N GLU A 146 -1.55 19.99 16.78
CA GLU A 146 -0.10 19.96 16.59
C GLU A 146 0.27 19.90 15.12
N TYR A 147 1.48 20.38 14.80
CA TYR A 147 2.07 20.24 13.47
C TYR A 147 2.88 18.93 13.36
N PRO A 148 2.95 18.30 12.17
CA PRO A 148 3.70 17.06 11.95
C PRO A 148 5.16 17.12 12.39
N GLN A 149 5.79 18.29 12.39
CA GLN A 149 7.18 18.48 12.85
C GLN A 149 7.39 18.11 14.33
N ARG A 150 6.34 18.18 15.15
CA ARG A 150 6.37 17.82 16.59
C ARG A 150 6.04 16.35 16.85
N LEU A 151 5.78 15.56 15.81
CA LEU A 151 5.45 14.15 15.91
C LEU A 151 6.69 13.29 15.72
N SER A 152 6.74 12.14 16.45
CA SER A 152 7.72 11.09 16.17
C SER A 152 7.47 10.42 14.82
N GLY A 153 8.41 9.60 14.33
CA GLY A 153 8.25 8.83 13.09
C GLY A 153 7.00 7.95 13.11
N GLY A 154 6.81 7.17 14.18
CA GLY A 154 5.63 6.31 14.34
C GLY A 154 4.32 7.09 14.43
N GLN A 155 4.32 8.28 15.07
CA GLN A 155 3.16 9.16 15.11
C GLN A 155 2.82 9.73 13.72
N LYS A 156 3.83 10.12 12.93
CA LYS A 156 3.64 10.58 11.54
C LYS A 156 3.06 9.46 10.67
N GLN A 157 3.52 8.24 10.85
CA GLN A 157 3.01 7.10 10.09
C GLN A 157 1.56 6.78 10.48
N ARG A 158 1.23 6.82 11.76
CA ARG A 158 -0.17 6.67 12.21
C ARG A 158 -1.06 7.79 11.68
N LEU A 159 -0.55 9.04 11.61
CA LEU A 159 -1.26 10.14 10.96
C LEU A 159 -1.48 9.87 9.46
N ALA A 160 -0.47 9.35 8.74
CA ALA A 160 -0.60 9.01 7.33
C ALA A 160 -1.68 7.93 7.09
N ILE A 161 -1.76 6.92 7.99
CA ILE A 161 -2.82 5.90 7.96
C ILE A 161 -4.20 6.54 8.17
N VAL A 162 -4.35 7.36 9.21
CA VAL A 162 -5.62 8.03 9.51
C VAL A 162 -6.06 8.96 8.38
N ARG A 163 -5.13 9.67 7.76
CA ARG A 163 -5.42 10.52 6.59
C ARG A 163 -5.96 9.72 5.42
N ALA A 164 -5.42 8.53 5.16
CA ALA A 164 -5.94 7.66 4.11
C ALA A 164 -7.34 7.11 4.47
N LEU A 165 -7.55 6.73 5.74
CA LEU A 165 -8.83 6.23 6.24
C LEU A 165 -9.95 7.28 6.24
N ALA A 166 -9.60 8.56 6.39
CA ALA A 166 -10.57 9.67 6.37
C ALA A 166 -11.35 9.77 5.04
N MET A 167 -10.82 9.19 3.97
CA MET A 167 -11.50 9.08 2.68
C MET A 167 -12.52 7.94 2.61
N GLU A 168 -12.61 7.10 3.66
CA GLU A 168 -13.47 5.91 3.72
C GLU A 168 -13.21 4.97 2.52
N PRO A 169 -11.95 4.51 2.33
CA PRO A 169 -11.58 3.70 1.17
C PRO A 169 -12.11 2.28 1.27
N ASP A 170 -12.37 1.65 0.11
CA ASP A 170 -12.73 0.23 -0.02
C ASP A 170 -11.49 -0.69 0.06
N VAL A 171 -10.30 -0.16 -0.24
CA VAL A 171 -9.01 -0.87 -0.19
C VAL A 171 -7.93 0.03 0.38
N MET A 172 -7.09 -0.52 1.27
CA MET A 172 -5.88 0.12 1.77
C MET A 172 -4.63 -0.53 1.17
N LEU A 173 -3.76 0.28 0.59
CA LEU A 173 -2.46 -0.11 0.05
C LEU A 173 -1.35 0.38 0.99
N PHE A 174 -0.47 -0.52 1.46
CA PHE A 174 0.65 -0.18 2.32
C PHE A 174 1.97 -0.52 1.63
N ASP A 175 2.78 0.51 1.34
CA ASP A 175 4.10 0.39 0.72
C ASP A 175 5.19 0.49 1.79
N GLU A 176 5.60 -0.64 2.36
CA GLU A 176 6.62 -0.75 3.40
C GLU A 176 6.41 0.24 4.57
N PRO A 177 5.26 0.19 5.28
CA PRO A 177 4.83 1.24 6.20
C PRO A 177 5.72 1.40 7.44
N THR A 178 6.66 0.48 7.69
CA THR A 178 7.55 0.49 8.87
C THR A 178 9.02 0.71 8.54
N SER A 179 9.42 0.65 7.27
CA SER A 179 10.83 0.63 6.88
C SER A 179 11.61 1.94 7.16
N ALA A 180 10.90 3.06 7.36
CA ALA A 180 11.48 4.35 7.73
C ALA A 180 11.39 4.66 9.24
N LEU A 181 11.08 3.64 10.06
CA LEU A 181 10.87 3.80 11.51
C LEU A 181 11.99 3.15 12.32
N ASP A 182 12.24 3.74 13.50
CA ASP A 182 13.05 3.09 14.52
C ASP A 182 12.35 1.81 15.02
N PRO A 183 13.09 0.75 15.37
CA PRO A 183 12.51 -0.54 15.79
C PRO A 183 11.48 -0.44 16.93
N GLU A 184 11.68 0.50 17.85
CA GLU A 184 10.77 0.73 18.98
C GLU A 184 9.37 1.21 18.55
N MET A 185 9.26 1.85 17.38
CA MET A 185 8.01 2.42 16.86
C MET A 185 7.27 1.47 15.90
N VAL A 186 7.93 0.43 15.40
CA VAL A 186 7.37 -0.52 14.42
C VAL A 186 6.10 -1.17 14.96
N GLY A 187 6.15 -1.67 16.20
CA GLY A 187 5.04 -2.37 16.84
C GLY A 187 3.75 -1.54 16.92
N GLU A 188 3.86 -0.24 17.21
CA GLU A 188 2.70 0.66 17.30
C GLU A 188 1.98 0.80 15.95
N VAL A 189 2.74 0.94 14.86
CA VAL A 189 2.19 1.07 13.50
C VAL A 189 1.58 -0.24 13.03
N LEU A 190 2.25 -1.38 13.27
CA LEU A 190 1.73 -2.70 12.93
C LEU A 190 0.43 -3.01 13.68
N ASN A 191 0.32 -2.60 14.95
CA ASN A 191 -0.91 -2.78 15.73
C ASN A 191 -2.10 -1.99 15.15
N VAL A 192 -1.87 -0.79 14.63
CA VAL A 192 -2.91 -0.04 13.91
C VAL A 192 -3.35 -0.80 12.67
N ILE A 193 -2.42 -1.30 11.86
CA ILE A 193 -2.76 -2.07 10.65
C ILE A 193 -3.52 -3.36 11.03
N LYS A 194 -3.09 -4.07 12.09
CA LYS A 194 -3.83 -5.25 12.60
C LYS A 194 -5.26 -4.93 13.00
N SER A 195 -5.50 -3.76 13.60
CA SER A 195 -6.86 -3.32 13.94
C SER A 195 -7.72 -3.14 12.69
N LEU A 196 -7.19 -2.51 11.63
CA LEU A 196 -7.91 -2.33 10.38
C LEU A 196 -8.26 -3.65 9.69
N VAL A 197 -7.33 -4.59 9.70
CA VAL A 197 -7.54 -5.95 9.19
C VAL A 197 -8.67 -6.65 9.95
N LYS A 198 -8.69 -6.57 11.29
CA LYS A 198 -9.74 -7.14 12.13
C LYS A 198 -11.12 -6.51 11.87
N ASP A 199 -11.14 -5.22 11.50
CA ASP A 199 -12.35 -4.50 11.11
C ASP A 199 -12.84 -4.88 9.70
N GLY A 200 -12.18 -5.82 9.00
CA GLY A 200 -12.57 -6.35 7.69
C GLY A 200 -12.11 -5.49 6.50
N MET A 201 -11.15 -4.59 6.70
CA MET A 201 -10.60 -3.74 5.63
C MET A 201 -9.85 -4.59 4.60
N THR A 202 -10.23 -4.50 3.33
CA THR A 202 -9.45 -5.08 2.23
C THR A 202 -8.08 -4.41 2.17
N THR A 203 -7.01 -5.21 2.22
CA THR A 203 -5.68 -4.64 2.43
C THR A 203 -4.63 -5.33 1.57
N VAL A 204 -3.77 -4.53 0.92
CA VAL A 204 -2.58 -5.02 0.20
C VAL A 204 -1.34 -4.41 0.85
N ILE A 205 -0.47 -5.24 1.38
CA ILE A 205 0.66 -4.82 2.20
C ILE A 205 1.97 -5.32 1.59
N VAL A 206 2.84 -4.40 1.20
CA VAL A 206 4.26 -4.68 0.95
C VAL A 206 4.99 -4.53 2.27
N THR A 207 5.66 -5.59 2.74
CA THR A 207 6.36 -5.55 4.02
C THR A 207 7.59 -6.44 4.05
N HIS A 208 8.54 -6.09 4.91
CA HIS A 208 9.68 -6.91 5.32
C HIS A 208 9.49 -7.55 6.70
N GLU A 209 8.37 -7.28 7.37
CA GLU A 209 8.01 -7.84 8.68
C GLU A 209 7.36 -9.22 8.51
N MET A 210 8.17 -10.28 8.38
CA MET A 210 7.67 -11.63 8.04
C MET A 210 6.74 -12.20 9.12
N GLY A 211 7.02 -11.94 10.40
CA GLY A 211 6.16 -12.34 11.51
C GLY A 211 4.77 -11.70 11.42
N PHE A 212 4.74 -10.40 11.10
CA PHE A 212 3.49 -9.68 10.89
C PHE A 212 2.73 -10.20 9.66
N ALA A 213 3.42 -10.38 8.51
CA ALA A 213 2.81 -10.91 7.31
C ALA A 213 2.17 -12.29 7.55
N ARG A 214 2.87 -13.18 8.27
CA ARG A 214 2.36 -14.51 8.63
C ARG A 214 1.12 -14.46 9.52
N GLU A 215 1.05 -13.48 10.43
CA GLU A 215 -0.04 -13.36 11.41
C GLU A 215 -1.33 -12.79 10.80
N VAL A 216 -1.20 -11.81 9.89
CA VAL A 216 -2.36 -11.01 9.46
C VAL A 216 -2.91 -11.37 8.10
N SER A 217 -2.14 -12.02 7.23
CA SER A 217 -2.58 -12.22 5.85
C SER A 217 -3.44 -13.47 5.66
N ASP A 218 -4.42 -13.37 4.78
CA ASP A 218 -5.16 -14.51 4.22
C ASP A 218 -4.34 -15.17 3.11
N ARG A 219 -3.61 -14.34 2.35
CA ARG A 219 -2.76 -14.80 1.24
C ARG A 219 -1.44 -14.06 1.22
N VAL A 220 -0.38 -14.79 0.91
CA VAL A 220 0.97 -14.26 0.73
C VAL A 220 1.41 -14.49 -0.71
N PHE A 221 1.93 -13.44 -1.34
CA PHE A 221 2.51 -13.48 -2.68
C PHE A 221 4.00 -13.21 -2.58
N PHE A 222 4.81 -14.18 -3.01
CA PHE A 222 6.25 -14.00 -3.13
C PHE A 222 6.59 -13.49 -4.52
N MET A 223 7.20 -12.32 -4.58
CA MET A 223 7.65 -11.67 -5.80
C MET A 223 9.16 -11.77 -5.94
N ASP A 224 9.63 -12.23 -7.10
CA ASP A 224 11.05 -12.26 -7.46
C ASP A 224 11.22 -11.88 -8.92
N ASP A 225 12.23 -11.10 -9.25
CA ASP A 225 12.57 -10.66 -10.62
C ASP A 225 11.36 -10.19 -11.47
N GLY A 226 10.45 -9.44 -10.87
CA GLY A 226 9.30 -8.83 -11.56
C GLY A 226 8.11 -9.76 -11.83
N ILE A 227 8.11 -10.97 -11.30
CA ILE A 227 7.00 -11.93 -11.41
C ILE A 227 6.49 -12.36 -10.03
N LEU A 228 5.26 -12.85 -9.97
CA LEU A 228 4.76 -13.58 -8.80
C LEU A 228 5.26 -15.03 -8.88
N ALA A 229 6.37 -15.30 -8.20
CA ALA A 229 7.04 -16.59 -8.26
C ALA A 229 6.32 -17.69 -7.46
N GLU A 230 5.62 -17.30 -6.38
CA GLU A 230 4.80 -18.20 -5.57
C GLU A 230 3.66 -17.43 -4.91
N LYS A 231 2.53 -18.10 -4.69
CA LYS A 231 1.36 -17.56 -3.99
C LYS A 231 0.65 -18.66 -3.21
N GLY A 232 0.19 -18.35 -2.02
CA GLY A 232 -0.51 -19.32 -1.16
C GLY A 232 -0.98 -18.69 0.14
N SER A 233 -1.50 -19.52 1.03
CA SER A 233 -1.75 -19.18 2.42
C SER A 233 -0.45 -18.89 3.16
N PRO A 234 -0.49 -18.20 4.32
CA PRO A 234 0.70 -17.98 5.14
C PRO A 234 1.43 -19.28 5.48
N ASP A 235 0.71 -20.35 5.79
CA ASP A 235 1.34 -21.62 6.13
C ASP A 235 2.05 -22.26 4.93
N GLU A 236 1.43 -22.24 3.74
CA GLU A 236 2.06 -22.74 2.53
C GLU A 236 3.35 -21.99 2.20
N ILE A 237 3.36 -20.67 2.31
CA ILE A 237 4.52 -19.85 1.94
C ILE A 237 5.61 -19.88 3.02
N PHE A 238 5.26 -19.72 4.30
CA PHE A 238 6.26 -19.58 5.37
C PHE A 238 6.75 -20.91 5.95
N SER A 239 5.91 -21.97 5.94
CA SER A 239 6.26 -23.28 6.50
C SER A 239 6.58 -24.32 5.42
N HIS A 240 5.91 -24.27 4.29
CA HIS A 240 6.00 -25.30 3.24
C HIS A 240 6.21 -24.71 1.83
N PRO A 241 7.13 -23.73 1.64
CA PRO A 241 7.35 -23.12 0.32
C PRO A 241 7.78 -24.18 -0.70
N GLN A 242 7.22 -24.10 -1.91
CA GLN A 242 7.55 -25.03 -3.00
C GLN A 242 8.62 -24.48 -3.91
N ASN A 243 8.59 -23.18 -4.20
CA ASN A 243 9.54 -22.52 -5.08
C ASN A 243 10.93 -22.42 -4.43
N PRO A 244 12.02 -22.87 -5.10
CA PRO A 244 13.39 -22.79 -4.55
C PRO A 244 13.82 -21.37 -4.18
N ARG A 245 13.38 -20.35 -4.92
CA ARG A 245 13.69 -18.94 -4.64
C ARG A 245 13.00 -18.44 -3.37
N THR A 246 11.74 -18.87 -3.15
CA THR A 246 11.03 -18.58 -1.90
C THR A 246 11.75 -19.18 -0.71
N LYS A 247 12.18 -20.46 -0.81
CA LYS A 247 12.96 -21.16 0.23
C LYS A 247 14.26 -20.41 0.55
N GLU A 248 15.01 -20.06 -0.50
CA GLU A 248 16.27 -19.30 -0.33
C GLU A 248 16.04 -17.94 0.33
N PHE A 249 15.01 -17.19 -0.10
CA PHE A 249 14.68 -15.89 0.49
C PHE A 249 14.31 -16.02 1.96
N LEU A 250 13.38 -16.92 2.29
CA LEU A 250 12.90 -17.10 3.66
C LEU A 250 14.01 -17.58 4.60
N SER A 251 14.93 -18.45 4.15
CA SER A 251 16.07 -18.87 4.95
C SER A 251 17.03 -17.74 5.34
N LYS A 252 17.05 -16.63 4.59
CA LYS A 252 17.88 -15.44 4.87
C LYS A 252 17.22 -14.41 5.78
N VAL A 253 15.89 -14.40 5.85
CA VAL A 253 15.13 -13.37 6.59
C VAL A 253 14.48 -13.90 7.87
N LEU A 254 14.34 -15.22 8.02
CA LEU A 254 13.76 -15.84 9.23
C LEU A 254 14.82 -16.36 10.21
N TYR A 255 16.07 -16.48 9.79
CA TYR A 255 17.22 -16.94 10.56
C TYR A 255 18.38 -15.95 10.42
#